data_753c7d57c1f28ec793bd5d6cf64ce830
#
_entry.id   753c7d57c1f28ec793bd5d6cf64ce830
#
_cell.length_a   1.000
_cell.length_b   1.000
_cell.length_c   1.000
_cell.angle_alpha   90.00
_cell.angle_beta   90.00
_cell.angle_gamma   90.00
#
_symmetry.space_group_name_H-M   'P 1'
#
loop_
_entity.id
_entity.type
_entity.pdbx_description
1 polymer ?
#
loop_
_entity_poly.entity_id
_entity_poly.type
_entity_poly.pdbx_seq_one_letter_code
_entity_poly.pdbx_strand_id
1 'polypeptide(L)'
;AHGLDEKHIVFRLRCAKGDLKSCTLYYGDTACRVTPIVFTPVAMKVAASDLYHDYWQVVLDSPYKRLYYYFDLNDGTERVLYYGDVFTDHLVDDRSQYFKLPFNHRADIAVVPDWVNDAVVYNIFPDSFASGVKRISIQDRAIDYHGQPVHSKLGGTLWGIADNVDYLEELGVNCVYLNPIFVAGEYHKYDLLDYFHIDPCFGGDEALHHLVRVLHARGIRILIDGVFNHCGWHFFAFEDVVEKGEASSYRDWFYGLKFPVVCPDDPEDYPEYECFAYERMMPKLDTANPAVREYFCEVGRYWVKNFHIDGWRLDVASEVDDGFWRAFRKAVKEI
;
A
#
# COMPACT_ATOMS: atom_id res chain seq x y z
N ALA A 1 -1.22 -3.45 21.05
CA ALA A 1 -2.48 -4.19 20.99
C ALA A 1 -3.23 -3.81 19.71
N HIS A 2 -3.95 -4.76 19.10
CA HIS A 2 -4.85 -4.52 17.96
C HIS A 2 -5.95 -5.59 17.90
N GLY A 3 -7.09 -5.23 17.32
CA GLY A 3 -8.19 -6.19 17.09
C GLY A 3 -7.92 -7.10 15.89
N LEU A 4 -8.16 -8.40 16.05
CA LEU A 4 -8.30 -9.34 14.93
C LEU A 4 -9.72 -9.33 14.40
N ASP A 5 -10.68 -9.22 15.29
CA ASP A 5 -12.10 -9.05 15.03
C ASP A 5 -12.74 -8.28 16.20
N GLU A 6 -14.06 -8.20 16.22
CA GLU A 6 -14.78 -7.41 17.24
C GLU A 6 -14.64 -7.96 18.66
N LYS A 7 -14.16 -9.20 18.85
CA LYS A 7 -14.00 -9.86 20.16
C LYS A 7 -12.54 -10.18 20.48
N HIS A 8 -11.77 -10.59 19.49
CA HIS A 8 -10.42 -11.05 19.68
C HIS A 8 -9.42 -9.91 19.52
N ILE A 9 -8.65 -9.66 20.57
CA ILE A 9 -7.62 -8.62 20.64
C ILE A 9 -6.26 -9.28 20.86
N VAL A 10 -5.29 -8.97 19.99
CA VAL A 10 -3.91 -9.40 20.14
C VAL A 10 -3.15 -8.42 21.00
N PHE A 11 -2.47 -8.95 22.02
CA PHE A 11 -1.45 -8.23 22.77
C PHE A 11 -0.10 -8.87 22.49
N ARG A 12 0.88 -8.06 22.14
CA ARG A 12 2.24 -8.52 21.88
C ARG A 12 3.24 -7.65 22.61
N LEU A 13 4.22 -8.28 23.24
CA LEU A 13 5.38 -7.68 23.88
C LEU A 13 6.64 -8.23 23.22
N ARG A 14 7.57 -7.35 22.85
CA ARG A 14 8.91 -7.73 22.39
C ARG A 14 9.92 -7.48 23.50
N CYS A 15 10.77 -8.45 23.77
CA CYS A 15 11.91 -8.32 24.69
C CYS A 15 13.19 -8.87 24.05
N ALA A 16 14.33 -8.71 24.70
CA ALA A 16 15.54 -9.39 24.28
C ALA A 16 15.35 -10.92 24.35
N LYS A 17 16.06 -11.63 23.48
CA LYS A 17 15.92 -13.10 23.40
C LYS A 17 16.36 -13.78 24.70
N GLY A 18 15.48 -14.60 25.27
CA GLY A 18 15.73 -15.34 26.50
C GLY A 18 15.73 -14.50 27.78
N ASP A 19 15.36 -13.22 27.69
CA ASP A 19 15.34 -12.27 28.81
C ASP A 19 14.25 -12.61 29.85
N LEU A 20 13.04 -12.90 29.37
CA LEU A 20 11.91 -13.18 30.24
C LEU A 20 11.67 -14.69 30.43
N LYS A 21 11.39 -15.11 31.66
CA LYS A 21 10.88 -16.47 32.02
C LYS A 21 9.37 -16.53 31.98
N SER A 22 8.69 -15.43 32.30
CA SER A 22 7.23 -15.32 32.18
C SER A 22 6.79 -13.88 31.89
N CYS A 23 5.68 -13.79 31.20
CA CYS A 23 4.98 -12.52 30.91
C CYS A 23 3.49 -12.75 31.12
N THR A 24 2.85 -11.90 31.93
CA THR A 24 1.41 -11.92 32.18
C THR A 24 0.81 -10.59 31.80
N LEU A 25 -0.19 -10.61 30.93
CA LEU A 25 -1.02 -9.45 30.63
C LEU A 25 -2.09 -9.31 31.73
N TYR A 26 -2.24 -8.12 32.27
CA TYR A 26 -3.35 -7.74 33.13
C TYR A 26 -4.22 -6.74 32.36
N TYR A 27 -5.53 -7.03 32.26
CA TYR A 27 -6.46 -6.16 31.54
C TYR A 27 -7.74 -5.88 32.33
N GLY A 28 -8.33 -4.71 32.12
CA GLY A 28 -9.58 -4.29 32.74
C GLY A 28 -10.37 -3.30 31.90
N ASP A 29 -11.68 -3.19 32.14
CA ASP A 29 -12.55 -2.24 31.43
C ASP A 29 -12.21 -0.78 31.77
N THR A 30 -11.97 0.05 30.78
CA THR A 30 -11.77 1.51 31.00
C THR A 30 -13.00 2.21 31.59
N ALA A 31 -14.20 1.64 31.44
CA ALA A 31 -15.45 2.15 32.02
C ALA A 31 -15.71 1.64 33.45
N CYS A 32 -14.79 0.87 34.03
CA CYS A 32 -14.92 0.43 35.42
C CYS A 32 -15.06 1.62 36.35
N ARG A 33 -16.12 1.63 37.19
CA ARG A 33 -16.37 2.70 38.15
C ARG A 33 -15.69 2.48 39.50
N VAL A 34 -15.14 1.29 39.70
CA VAL A 34 -14.45 0.91 40.92
C VAL A 34 -13.01 1.41 40.90
N THR A 35 -12.52 1.91 42.03
CA THR A 35 -11.13 2.32 42.22
C THR A 35 -10.57 1.55 43.42
N PRO A 36 -9.42 0.85 43.29
CA PRO A 36 -8.61 0.66 42.08
C PRO A 36 -9.32 -0.17 40.98
N ILE A 37 -8.83 -0.07 39.75
CA ILE A 37 -9.35 -0.89 38.64
C ILE A 37 -9.14 -2.37 38.95
N VAL A 38 -10.17 -3.17 38.71
CA VAL A 38 -10.05 -4.64 38.77
C VAL A 38 -9.45 -5.15 37.48
N PHE A 39 -8.26 -5.72 37.57
CA PHE A 39 -7.56 -6.33 36.46
C PHE A 39 -7.68 -7.85 36.48
N THR A 40 -7.86 -8.43 35.30
CA THR A 40 -7.85 -9.88 35.06
C THR A 40 -6.51 -10.29 34.46
N PRO A 41 -5.78 -11.24 35.07
CA PRO A 41 -4.53 -11.74 34.51
C PRO A 41 -4.76 -12.76 33.41
N VAL A 42 -3.89 -12.75 32.40
CA VAL A 42 -3.79 -13.81 31.39
C VAL A 42 -2.32 -14.04 31.00
N ALA A 43 -1.89 -15.31 31.07
CA ALA A 43 -0.53 -15.66 30.72
C ALA A 43 -0.26 -15.51 29.22
N MET A 44 0.87 -14.92 28.89
CA MET A 44 1.36 -14.83 27.53
C MET A 44 2.33 -15.98 27.21
N LYS A 45 2.53 -16.25 25.93
CA LYS A 45 3.49 -17.26 25.44
C LYS A 45 4.38 -16.65 24.37
N VAL A 46 5.59 -17.17 24.23
CA VAL A 46 6.44 -16.82 23.09
C VAL A 46 5.79 -17.37 21.82
N ALA A 47 5.35 -16.48 20.96
CA ALA A 47 4.72 -16.80 19.67
C ALA A 47 5.73 -16.88 18.53
N ALA A 48 6.82 -16.12 18.64
CA ALA A 48 7.91 -16.11 17.66
C ALA A 48 9.21 -15.66 18.34
N SER A 49 10.34 -16.02 17.72
CA SER A 49 11.67 -15.52 18.09
C SER A 49 12.44 -15.21 16.83
N ASP A 50 13.19 -14.11 16.83
CA ASP A 50 14.21 -13.84 15.83
C ASP A 50 15.63 -14.02 16.40
N LEU A 51 16.65 -13.49 15.74
CA LEU A 51 18.04 -13.61 16.20
C LEU A 51 18.28 -12.90 17.55
N TYR A 52 17.57 -11.80 17.81
CA TYR A 52 17.82 -10.89 18.94
C TYR A 52 16.66 -10.78 19.93
N HIS A 53 15.42 -11.19 19.54
CA HIS A 53 14.22 -10.92 20.32
C HIS A 53 13.31 -12.14 20.45
N ASP A 54 12.55 -12.15 21.55
CA ASP A 54 11.36 -12.97 21.74
C ASP A 54 10.10 -12.08 21.68
N TYR A 55 9.04 -12.63 21.07
CA TYR A 55 7.74 -11.99 20.92
C TYR A 55 6.70 -12.75 21.74
N TRP A 56 6.43 -12.24 22.93
CA TRP A 56 5.37 -12.76 23.79
C TRP A 56 4.01 -12.29 23.29
N GLN A 57 3.06 -13.19 23.19
CA GLN A 57 1.74 -12.89 22.67
C GLN A 57 0.63 -13.62 23.41
N VAL A 58 -0.54 -12.98 23.44
CA VAL A 58 -1.82 -13.59 23.77
C VAL A 58 -2.89 -13.03 22.85
N VAL A 59 -3.83 -13.89 22.44
CA VAL A 59 -5.09 -13.49 21.82
C VAL A 59 -6.15 -13.56 22.92
N LEU A 60 -6.68 -12.41 23.25
CA LEU A 60 -7.70 -12.26 24.28
C LEU A 60 -9.08 -12.31 23.64
N ASP A 61 -9.94 -13.25 24.04
CA ASP A 61 -11.38 -13.17 23.82
C ASP A 61 -11.94 -12.19 24.85
N SER A 62 -12.05 -10.93 24.45
CA SER A 62 -12.33 -9.82 25.36
C SER A 62 -13.83 -9.60 25.51
N PRO A 63 -14.36 -9.61 26.76
CA PRO A 63 -15.73 -9.17 27.01
C PRO A 63 -15.91 -7.65 26.87
N TYR A 64 -14.80 -6.91 26.75
CA TYR A 64 -14.80 -5.44 26.71
C TYR A 64 -14.28 -4.93 25.37
N LYS A 65 -14.86 -3.85 24.88
CA LYS A 65 -14.45 -3.14 23.66
C LYS A 65 -13.32 -2.13 23.89
N ARG A 66 -12.99 -1.81 25.14
CA ARG A 66 -12.03 -0.79 25.57
C ARG A 66 -11.33 -1.27 26.81
N LEU A 67 -10.01 -1.16 26.85
CA LEU A 67 -9.21 -1.77 27.91
C LEU A 67 -8.15 -0.80 28.44
N TYR A 68 -7.95 -0.82 29.76
CA TYR A 68 -6.65 -0.54 30.35
C TYR A 68 -5.89 -1.84 30.48
N TYR A 69 -4.57 -1.79 30.33
CA TYR A 69 -3.73 -2.98 30.50
C TYR A 69 -2.32 -2.62 30.92
N TYR A 70 -1.64 -3.60 31.50
CA TYR A 70 -0.21 -3.57 31.80
C TYR A 70 0.36 -4.99 31.72
N PHE A 71 1.68 -5.07 31.74
CA PHE A 71 2.40 -6.34 31.71
C PHE A 71 3.12 -6.55 33.05
N ASP A 72 3.09 -7.78 33.51
CA ASP A 72 3.85 -8.28 34.64
C ASP A 72 4.96 -9.18 34.08
N LEU A 73 6.19 -8.76 34.22
CA LEU A 73 7.37 -9.33 33.61
C LEU A 73 8.27 -9.95 34.68
N ASN A 74 8.77 -11.15 34.40
CA ASN A 74 9.68 -11.85 35.32
C ASN A 74 10.80 -12.52 34.53
N ASP A 75 12.06 -12.20 34.83
CA ASP A 75 13.26 -12.76 34.22
C ASP A 75 13.81 -13.99 34.97
N GLY A 76 13.22 -14.33 36.12
CA GLY A 76 13.64 -15.39 37.04
C GLY A 76 14.45 -14.88 38.23
N THR A 77 14.87 -13.62 38.23
CA THR A 77 15.55 -12.95 39.33
C THR A 77 14.74 -11.78 39.87
N GLU A 78 14.19 -10.98 38.96
CA GLU A 78 13.38 -9.81 39.27
C GLU A 78 11.98 -9.94 38.66
N ARG A 79 11.04 -9.22 39.26
CA ARG A 79 9.69 -9.04 38.76
C ARG A 79 9.37 -7.58 38.69
N VAL A 80 8.95 -7.09 37.52
CA VAL A 80 8.59 -5.70 37.29
C VAL A 80 7.25 -5.61 36.58
N LEU A 81 6.53 -4.51 36.81
CA LEU A 81 5.32 -4.14 36.11
C LEU A 81 5.67 -3.12 35.03
N TYR A 82 5.16 -3.31 33.83
CA TYR A 82 5.39 -2.41 32.69
C TYR A 82 4.09 -1.76 32.24
N TYR A 83 3.98 -0.46 32.44
CA TYR A 83 2.87 0.40 32.01
C TYR A 83 3.35 1.85 31.90
N GLY A 84 2.65 2.66 31.08
CA GLY A 84 2.97 4.09 30.94
C GLY A 84 4.41 4.36 30.50
N ASP A 85 5.02 3.44 29.76
CA ASP A 85 6.43 3.45 29.32
C ASP A 85 7.46 3.48 30.50
N VAL A 86 7.05 3.01 31.67
CA VAL A 86 7.92 2.87 32.85
C VAL A 86 7.90 1.44 33.41
N PHE A 87 8.99 1.04 34.06
CA PHE A 87 9.11 -0.18 34.81
C PHE A 87 9.07 0.14 36.29
N THR A 88 8.27 -0.61 37.06
CA THR A 88 8.06 -0.35 38.48
C THR A 88 7.75 -1.64 39.22
N ASP A 89 7.88 -1.64 40.54
CA ASP A 89 7.54 -2.77 41.42
C ASP A 89 6.11 -2.72 41.99
N HIS A 90 5.37 -1.62 41.75
CA HIS A 90 4.03 -1.39 42.26
C HIS A 90 3.11 -0.76 41.24
N LEU A 91 1.80 -0.92 41.43
CA LEU A 91 0.78 -0.21 40.65
C LEU A 91 0.44 1.12 41.32
N VAL A 92 0.13 2.11 40.50
CA VAL A 92 -0.38 3.42 40.95
C VAL A 92 -1.88 3.51 40.67
N ASP A 93 -2.60 4.26 41.49
CA ASP A 93 -4.05 4.47 41.33
C ASP A 93 -4.40 5.48 40.20
N ASP A 94 -3.41 5.97 39.50
CA ASP A 94 -3.60 6.90 38.39
C ASP A 94 -3.89 6.14 37.09
N ARG A 95 -5.17 6.15 36.68
CA ARG A 95 -5.64 5.47 35.47
C ARG A 95 -5.00 5.99 34.19
N SER A 96 -4.49 7.22 34.16
CA SER A 96 -3.87 7.81 32.98
C SER A 96 -2.56 7.15 32.58
N GLN A 97 -1.91 6.48 33.55
CA GLN A 97 -0.61 5.86 33.35
C GLN A 97 -0.68 4.46 32.72
N TYR A 98 -1.81 3.78 32.76
CA TYR A 98 -1.93 2.47 32.13
C TYR A 98 -1.94 2.55 30.62
N PHE A 99 -1.41 1.53 29.95
CA PHE A 99 -1.64 1.39 28.52
C PHE A 99 -3.15 1.31 28.23
N LYS A 100 -3.56 1.87 27.10
CA LYS A 100 -4.98 1.96 26.76
C LYS A 100 -5.24 1.47 25.34
N LEU A 101 -6.19 0.57 25.20
CA LEU A 101 -6.90 0.33 23.95
C LEU A 101 -8.20 1.13 24.00
N PRO A 102 -8.31 2.27 23.28
CA PRO A 102 -9.42 3.20 23.44
C PRO A 102 -10.77 2.56 23.10
N PHE A 103 -10.81 1.82 21.99
CA PHE A 103 -11.96 1.06 21.56
C PHE A 103 -11.57 0.09 20.43
N ASN A 104 -12.17 -1.10 20.38
CA ASN A 104 -12.02 -2.07 19.30
C ASN A 104 -13.18 -1.92 18.31
N HIS A 105 -13.03 -1.02 17.34
CA HIS A 105 -14.04 -0.78 16.31
C HIS A 105 -13.89 -1.78 15.17
N ARG A 106 -15.03 -2.22 14.62
CA ARG A 106 -15.05 -3.02 13.39
C ARG A 106 -14.35 -2.32 12.21
N ALA A 107 -14.47 -0.99 12.15
CA ALA A 107 -13.84 -0.20 11.10
C ALA A 107 -12.30 -0.17 11.16
N ASP A 108 -11.72 -0.44 12.35
CA ASP A 108 -10.27 -0.45 12.57
C ASP A 108 -9.65 -1.83 12.32
N ILE A 109 -10.49 -2.84 12.07
CA ILE A 109 -10.03 -4.21 11.82
C ILE A 109 -9.61 -4.32 10.36
N ALA A 110 -8.31 -4.51 10.14
CA ALA A 110 -7.77 -4.73 8.81
C ALA A 110 -8.09 -6.17 8.37
N VAL A 111 -9.01 -6.29 7.40
CA VAL A 111 -9.26 -7.56 6.71
C VAL A 111 -8.38 -7.62 5.48
N VAL A 112 -7.39 -8.49 5.51
CA VAL A 112 -6.51 -8.77 4.37
C VAL A 112 -6.76 -10.19 3.86
N PRO A 113 -6.62 -10.45 2.55
CA PRO A 113 -6.68 -11.81 2.01
C PRO A 113 -5.57 -12.70 2.61
N ASP A 114 -5.87 -13.96 2.86
CA ASP A 114 -4.93 -14.89 3.53
C ASP A 114 -3.60 -15.01 2.77
N TRP A 115 -3.63 -14.99 1.45
CA TRP A 115 -2.45 -15.09 0.60
C TRP A 115 -1.41 -13.98 0.81
N VAL A 116 -1.83 -12.80 1.32
CA VAL A 116 -0.93 -11.65 1.52
C VAL A 116 0.13 -11.94 2.57
N ASN A 117 -0.17 -12.79 3.56
CA ASN A 117 0.77 -13.13 4.63
C ASN A 117 1.97 -13.95 4.13
N ASP A 118 1.78 -14.70 3.05
CA ASP A 118 2.80 -15.58 2.46
C ASP A 118 3.29 -15.06 1.09
N ALA A 119 2.97 -13.78 0.76
CA ALA A 119 3.30 -13.20 -0.52
C ALA A 119 4.81 -12.98 -0.70
N VAL A 120 5.35 -13.55 -1.75
CA VAL A 120 6.67 -13.25 -2.31
C VAL A 120 6.46 -12.42 -3.57
N VAL A 121 6.59 -11.09 -3.41
CA VAL A 121 6.27 -10.14 -4.48
C VAL A 121 7.50 -9.87 -5.33
N TYR A 122 7.37 -10.04 -6.65
CA TYR A 122 8.40 -9.68 -7.63
C TYR A 122 7.95 -8.48 -8.44
N ASN A 123 8.69 -7.37 -8.34
CA ASN A 123 8.40 -6.16 -9.09
C ASN A 123 9.00 -6.23 -10.50
N ILE A 124 8.19 -5.95 -11.52
CA ILE A 124 8.61 -5.97 -12.93
C ILE A 124 8.29 -4.63 -13.59
N PHE A 125 9.30 -4.00 -14.19
CA PHE A 125 9.12 -3.01 -15.24
C PHE A 125 9.14 -3.75 -16.59
N PRO A 126 8.01 -3.86 -17.31
CA PRO A 126 7.89 -4.80 -18.42
C PRO A 126 8.93 -4.62 -19.51
N ASP A 127 9.22 -3.38 -19.91
CA ASP A 127 10.18 -3.07 -20.98
C ASP A 127 11.57 -3.65 -20.72
N SER A 128 11.99 -3.76 -19.44
CA SER A 128 13.33 -4.25 -19.07
C SER A 128 13.38 -5.70 -18.65
N PHE A 129 12.27 -6.44 -18.71
CA PHE A 129 12.21 -7.81 -18.22
C PHE A 129 12.47 -8.85 -19.31
N ALA A 130 11.59 -8.96 -20.30
CA ALA A 130 11.72 -9.95 -21.36
C ALA A 130 11.02 -9.55 -22.66
N SER A 131 11.67 -9.89 -23.78
CA SER A 131 11.09 -9.85 -25.12
C SER A 131 10.93 -11.29 -25.61
N GLY A 132 9.73 -11.84 -25.54
CA GLY A 132 9.48 -13.28 -25.73
C GLY A 132 10.19 -14.12 -24.67
N VAL A 133 10.70 -15.29 -25.04
CA VAL A 133 11.37 -16.22 -24.11
C VAL A 133 12.74 -15.71 -23.61
N LYS A 134 13.33 -14.71 -24.26
CA LYS A 134 14.60 -14.14 -23.87
C LYS A 134 14.40 -13.05 -22.83
N ARG A 135 14.95 -13.26 -21.61
CA ARG A 135 15.04 -12.22 -20.61
C ARG A 135 16.09 -11.20 -20.99
N ILE A 136 15.79 -9.93 -20.74
CA ILE A 136 16.69 -8.81 -21.01
C ILE A 136 17.70 -8.71 -19.86
N SER A 137 18.97 -8.69 -20.19
CA SER A 137 20.06 -8.51 -19.19
C SER A 137 20.52 -7.06 -19.12
N ILE A 138 21.25 -6.72 -18.04
CA ILE A 138 21.84 -5.38 -17.92
C ILE A 138 22.82 -5.07 -19.05
N GLN A 139 23.44 -6.09 -19.66
CA GLN A 139 24.33 -5.94 -20.80
C GLN A 139 23.60 -5.55 -22.08
N ASP A 140 22.28 -5.79 -22.16
CA ASP A 140 21.46 -5.38 -23.30
C ASP A 140 21.13 -3.87 -23.24
N ARG A 141 21.40 -3.20 -22.13
CA ARG A 141 21.16 -1.76 -21.98
C ARG A 141 22.28 -0.95 -22.63
N ALA A 142 21.88 0.02 -23.44
CA ALA A 142 22.81 1.04 -23.90
C ALA A 142 23.33 1.86 -22.71
N ILE A 143 24.63 2.19 -22.74
CA ILE A 143 25.29 3.02 -21.73
C ILE A 143 25.73 4.31 -22.41
N ASP A 144 25.46 5.46 -21.80
CA ASP A 144 25.94 6.75 -22.29
C ASP A 144 27.46 6.94 -22.07
N TYR A 145 27.99 8.05 -22.53
CA TYR A 145 29.43 8.34 -22.39
C TYR A 145 29.86 8.63 -20.92
N HIS A 146 28.94 8.81 -20.01
CA HIS A 146 29.17 8.87 -18.55
C HIS A 146 29.05 7.51 -17.85
N GLY A 147 28.80 6.44 -18.59
CA GLY A 147 28.60 5.10 -18.03
C GLY A 147 27.23 4.89 -17.39
N GLN A 148 26.27 5.77 -17.66
CA GLN A 148 24.91 5.64 -17.13
C GLN A 148 24.03 4.88 -18.13
N PRO A 149 23.08 4.06 -17.64
CA PRO A 149 22.09 3.41 -18.50
C PRO A 149 21.27 4.45 -19.25
N VAL A 150 21.23 4.35 -20.58
CA VAL A 150 20.35 5.17 -21.40
C VAL A 150 18.93 4.64 -21.23
N HIS A 151 17.97 5.52 -20.93
CA HIS A 151 16.55 5.20 -20.90
C HIS A 151 16.04 4.99 -22.34
N SER A 152 16.38 3.86 -22.93
CA SER A 152 15.90 3.45 -24.25
C SER A 152 14.97 2.24 -24.10
N LYS A 153 13.99 2.15 -24.98
CA LYS A 153 13.07 0.99 -25.05
C LYS A 153 13.88 -0.27 -25.34
N LEU A 154 13.80 -1.26 -24.44
CA LEU A 154 14.48 -2.55 -24.56
C LEU A 154 13.59 -3.59 -25.23
N GLY A 155 12.27 -3.30 -25.35
CA GLY A 155 11.32 -4.09 -26.08
C GLY A 155 10.70 -5.24 -25.27
N GLY A 156 10.81 -5.21 -23.95
CA GLY A 156 10.08 -6.13 -23.08
C GLY A 156 8.58 -5.88 -23.12
N THR A 157 7.81 -6.94 -22.98
CA THR A 157 6.35 -6.91 -23.10
C THR A 157 5.67 -7.78 -22.05
N LEU A 158 4.35 -7.64 -21.90
CA LEU A 158 3.55 -8.52 -21.06
C LEU A 158 3.55 -9.98 -21.59
N TRP A 159 3.64 -10.16 -22.91
CA TRP A 159 3.86 -11.47 -23.53
C TRP A 159 5.18 -12.09 -23.06
N GLY A 160 6.26 -11.29 -23.05
CA GLY A 160 7.56 -11.77 -22.57
C GLY A 160 7.55 -12.17 -21.11
N ILE A 161 6.74 -11.51 -20.27
CA ILE A 161 6.57 -11.93 -18.87
C ILE A 161 5.85 -13.29 -18.81
N ALA A 162 4.79 -13.46 -19.59
CA ALA A 162 4.05 -14.74 -19.67
C ALA A 162 4.93 -15.89 -20.16
N ASP A 163 5.77 -15.65 -21.16
CA ASP A 163 6.72 -16.64 -21.69
C ASP A 163 7.80 -17.06 -20.69
N ASN A 164 7.99 -16.29 -19.62
CA ASN A 164 8.99 -16.55 -18.57
C ASN A 164 8.36 -16.89 -17.20
N VAL A 165 7.11 -17.36 -17.19
CA VAL A 165 6.42 -17.71 -15.93
C VAL A 165 7.14 -18.80 -15.15
N ASP A 166 7.77 -19.76 -15.81
CA ASP A 166 8.51 -20.86 -15.18
C ASP A 166 9.68 -20.31 -14.34
N TYR A 167 10.36 -19.27 -14.82
CA TYR A 167 11.40 -18.58 -14.03
C TYR A 167 10.85 -17.97 -12.76
N LEU A 168 9.66 -17.35 -12.80
CA LEU A 168 9.03 -16.74 -11.63
C LEU A 168 8.64 -17.82 -10.61
N GLU A 169 8.12 -18.95 -11.09
CA GLU A 169 7.75 -20.10 -10.28
C GLU A 169 8.98 -20.75 -9.62
N GLU A 170 10.06 -20.99 -10.37
CA GLU A 170 11.32 -21.53 -9.86
C GLU A 170 11.94 -20.63 -8.79
N LEU A 171 11.76 -19.30 -8.90
CA LEU A 171 12.22 -18.33 -7.93
C LEU A 171 11.34 -18.30 -6.65
N GLY A 172 10.21 -19.00 -6.67
CA GLY A 172 9.27 -19.02 -5.55
C GLY A 172 8.36 -17.79 -5.47
N VAL A 173 8.23 -17.04 -6.57
CA VAL A 173 7.34 -15.89 -6.66
C VAL A 173 5.89 -16.34 -6.71
N ASN A 174 5.04 -15.78 -5.88
CA ASN A 174 3.60 -16.04 -5.87
C ASN A 174 2.75 -14.76 -6.07
N CYS A 175 3.41 -13.62 -6.28
CA CYS A 175 2.77 -12.36 -6.60
C CYS A 175 3.68 -11.53 -7.51
N VAL A 176 3.19 -11.09 -8.66
CA VAL A 176 3.87 -10.14 -9.54
C VAL A 176 3.27 -8.75 -9.32
N TYR A 177 4.12 -7.75 -9.15
CA TYR A 177 3.74 -6.34 -9.22
C TYR A 177 4.31 -5.72 -10.49
N LEU A 178 3.46 -5.18 -11.35
CA LEU A 178 3.85 -4.47 -12.56
C LEU A 178 3.94 -2.97 -12.28
N ASN A 179 5.08 -2.34 -12.61
CA ASN A 179 5.16 -0.89 -12.76
C ASN A 179 4.13 -0.41 -13.78
N PRO A 180 3.82 0.90 -13.88
CA PRO A 180 2.72 1.37 -14.71
C PRO A 180 2.76 0.81 -16.13
N ILE A 181 1.63 0.30 -16.59
CA ILE A 181 1.47 -0.37 -17.89
C ILE A 181 0.46 0.32 -18.82
N PHE A 182 -0.18 1.36 -18.33
CA PHE A 182 -1.17 2.11 -19.08
C PHE A 182 -0.54 3.05 -20.11
N VAL A 183 -1.36 3.57 -21.03
CA VAL A 183 -0.91 4.56 -22.00
C VAL A 183 -0.39 5.80 -21.29
N ALA A 184 0.86 6.18 -21.58
CA ALA A 184 1.55 7.30 -20.96
C ALA A 184 2.50 7.99 -21.94
N GLY A 185 2.86 9.25 -21.65
CA GLY A 185 3.73 10.05 -22.50
C GLY A 185 5.18 9.59 -22.46
N GLU A 186 5.69 9.37 -21.26
CA GLU A 186 7.10 9.11 -21.02
C GLU A 186 7.45 7.62 -20.85
N TYR A 187 8.74 7.32 -20.90
CA TYR A 187 9.26 5.95 -20.77
C TYR A 187 8.91 5.29 -19.44
N HIS A 188 8.96 6.05 -18.34
CA HIS A 188 8.69 5.54 -16.98
C HIS A 188 7.21 5.21 -16.74
N LYS A 189 6.30 5.72 -17.56
CA LYS A 189 4.85 5.46 -17.52
C LYS A 189 4.09 5.98 -16.29
N TYR A 190 4.66 6.92 -15.53
CA TYR A 190 3.96 7.54 -14.40
C TYR A 190 3.13 8.78 -14.80
N ASP A 191 3.30 9.32 -16.00
CA ASP A 191 2.53 10.42 -16.59
C ASP A 191 1.37 9.89 -17.45
N LEU A 192 0.39 9.27 -16.82
CA LEU A 192 -0.68 8.53 -17.48
C LEU A 192 -1.61 9.43 -18.30
N LEU A 193 -1.91 9.00 -19.53
CA LEU A 193 -2.81 9.67 -20.47
C LEU A 193 -4.17 8.97 -20.57
N ASP A 194 -4.18 7.64 -20.42
CA ASP A 194 -5.39 6.82 -20.46
C ASP A 194 -5.30 5.72 -19.41
N TYR A 195 -6.31 5.65 -18.56
CA TYR A 195 -6.39 4.69 -17.46
C TYR A 195 -7.19 3.43 -17.79
N PHE A 196 -7.74 3.32 -19.01
CA PHE A 196 -8.59 2.21 -19.44
C PHE A 196 -7.95 1.33 -20.52
N HIS A 197 -6.75 1.66 -21.00
CA HIS A 197 -6.03 0.88 -22.00
C HIS A 197 -4.58 0.64 -21.61
N ILE A 198 -4.12 -0.57 -21.89
CA ILE A 198 -2.71 -0.93 -21.78
C ILE A 198 -1.93 -0.31 -22.94
N ASP A 199 -0.76 0.25 -22.62
CA ASP A 199 0.11 0.82 -23.65
C ASP A 199 0.44 -0.23 -24.72
N PRO A 200 0.21 0.06 -26.02
CA PRO A 200 0.54 -0.84 -27.12
C PRO A 200 1.98 -1.35 -27.13
N CYS A 201 2.93 -0.57 -26.56
CA CYS A 201 4.33 -1.00 -26.48
C CYS A 201 4.51 -2.24 -25.60
N PHE A 202 3.60 -2.53 -24.67
CA PHE A 202 3.60 -3.72 -23.84
C PHE A 202 2.72 -4.85 -24.38
N GLY A 203 2.05 -4.63 -25.53
CA GLY A 203 1.20 -5.64 -26.20
C GLY A 203 -0.30 -5.40 -26.03
N GLY A 204 -0.71 -4.28 -25.41
CA GLY A 204 -2.10 -3.90 -25.26
C GLY A 204 -2.91 -4.81 -24.32
N ASP A 205 -4.22 -4.65 -24.35
CA ASP A 205 -5.17 -5.32 -23.44
C ASP A 205 -5.14 -6.85 -23.59
N GLU A 206 -4.97 -7.35 -24.80
CA GLU A 206 -4.87 -8.80 -25.07
C GLU A 206 -3.68 -9.46 -24.35
N ALA A 207 -2.54 -8.74 -24.30
CA ALA A 207 -1.35 -9.22 -23.62
C ALA A 207 -1.57 -9.33 -22.11
N LEU A 208 -2.28 -8.36 -21.50
CA LEU A 208 -2.61 -8.42 -20.08
C LEU A 208 -3.59 -9.57 -19.78
N HIS A 209 -4.63 -9.75 -20.60
CA HIS A 209 -5.54 -10.89 -20.45
C HIS A 209 -4.81 -12.25 -20.53
N HIS A 210 -3.84 -12.35 -21.43
CA HIS A 210 -3.04 -13.56 -21.54
C HIS A 210 -2.16 -13.75 -20.31
N LEU A 211 -1.43 -12.71 -19.90
CA LEU A 211 -0.54 -12.74 -18.73
C LEU A 211 -1.28 -13.15 -17.46
N VAL A 212 -2.43 -12.53 -17.18
CA VAL A 212 -3.26 -12.87 -16.01
C VAL A 212 -3.63 -14.34 -16.00
N ARG A 213 -4.09 -14.88 -17.14
CA ARG A 213 -4.43 -16.32 -17.24
C ARG A 213 -3.22 -17.22 -16.98
N VAL A 214 -2.05 -16.88 -17.51
CA VAL A 214 -0.82 -17.67 -17.34
C VAL A 214 -0.38 -17.63 -15.88
N LEU A 215 -0.35 -16.47 -15.25
CA LEU A 215 0.02 -16.31 -13.84
C LEU A 215 -0.96 -17.07 -12.92
N HIS A 216 -2.26 -16.89 -13.12
CA HIS A 216 -3.27 -17.57 -12.31
C HIS A 216 -3.22 -19.09 -12.44
N ALA A 217 -2.92 -19.62 -13.63
CA ALA A 217 -2.73 -21.07 -13.83
C ALA A 217 -1.57 -21.66 -13.02
N ARG A 218 -0.62 -20.82 -12.58
CA ARG A 218 0.51 -21.17 -11.70
C ARG A 218 0.31 -20.75 -10.25
N GLY A 219 -0.88 -20.23 -9.89
CA GLY A 219 -1.16 -19.72 -8.54
C GLY A 219 -0.45 -18.41 -8.22
N ILE A 220 0.07 -17.69 -9.22
CA ILE A 220 0.75 -16.42 -9.07
C ILE A 220 -0.27 -15.29 -9.21
N ARG A 221 -0.31 -14.38 -8.22
CA ARG A 221 -1.16 -13.20 -8.19
C ARG A 221 -0.55 -12.05 -9.00
N ILE A 222 -1.38 -11.09 -9.39
CA ILE A 222 -0.94 -9.92 -10.12
C ILE A 222 -1.46 -8.62 -9.51
N LEU A 223 -0.55 -7.69 -9.25
CA LEU A 223 -0.85 -6.32 -8.85
C LEU A 223 -0.42 -5.38 -9.98
N ILE A 224 -1.23 -4.36 -10.25
CA ILE A 224 -0.87 -3.30 -11.19
C ILE A 224 -0.74 -1.96 -10.48
N ASP A 225 0.00 -1.03 -11.07
CA ASP A 225 0.27 0.27 -10.49
C ASP A 225 -0.90 1.25 -10.71
N GLY A 226 -1.38 1.85 -9.64
CA GLY A 226 -2.41 2.87 -9.63
C GLY A 226 -1.82 4.24 -9.33
N VAL A 227 -1.59 5.04 -10.37
CA VAL A 227 -1.08 6.41 -10.28
C VAL A 227 -2.27 7.36 -10.27
N PHE A 228 -2.75 7.73 -9.08
CA PHE A 228 -3.97 8.52 -8.89
C PHE A 228 -3.72 9.90 -8.27
N ASN A 229 -2.48 10.18 -7.87
CA ASN A 229 -2.09 11.47 -7.33
C ASN A 229 -1.99 12.55 -8.41
N HIS A 230 -1.57 12.17 -9.61
CA HIS A 230 -1.33 13.03 -10.76
C HIS A 230 -1.63 12.28 -12.05
N CYS A 231 -1.69 13.00 -13.16
CA CYS A 231 -1.80 12.42 -14.50
C CYS A 231 -0.71 13.01 -15.42
N GLY A 232 -0.69 12.60 -16.67
CA GLY A 232 0.15 13.25 -17.68
C GLY A 232 -0.49 14.53 -18.22
N TRP A 233 0.32 15.42 -18.79
CA TRP A 233 -0.13 16.67 -19.42
C TRP A 233 -1.22 16.45 -20.46
N HIS A 234 -1.10 15.39 -21.27
CA HIS A 234 -2.05 15.06 -22.33
C HIS A 234 -3.21 14.16 -21.87
N PHE A 235 -3.44 14.05 -20.56
CA PHE A 235 -4.65 13.45 -20.04
C PHE A 235 -5.87 14.28 -20.45
N PHE A 236 -6.91 13.65 -20.97
CA PHE A 236 -8.05 14.32 -21.62
C PHE A 236 -8.65 15.47 -20.81
N ALA A 237 -8.73 15.31 -19.48
CA ALA A 237 -9.31 16.33 -18.62
C ALA A 237 -8.38 17.55 -18.47
N PHE A 238 -7.05 17.33 -18.47
CA PHE A 238 -6.10 18.43 -18.38
C PHE A 238 -5.96 19.16 -19.73
N GLU A 239 -5.98 18.44 -20.85
CA GLU A 239 -6.02 19.06 -22.18
C GLU A 239 -7.25 19.95 -22.34
N ASP A 240 -8.42 19.52 -21.88
CA ASP A 240 -9.64 20.34 -21.90
C ASP A 240 -9.48 21.62 -21.06
N VAL A 241 -8.78 21.53 -19.92
CA VAL A 241 -8.47 22.70 -19.08
C VAL A 241 -7.50 23.66 -19.79
N VAL A 242 -6.47 23.13 -20.43
CA VAL A 242 -5.50 23.95 -21.22
C VAL A 242 -6.20 24.65 -22.37
N GLU A 243 -7.10 23.95 -23.09
CA GLU A 243 -7.80 24.50 -24.27
C GLU A 243 -8.88 25.51 -23.90
N LYS A 244 -9.72 25.19 -22.86
CA LYS A 244 -10.92 25.98 -22.53
C LYS A 244 -10.74 26.93 -21.35
N GLY A 245 -9.64 26.82 -20.64
CA GLY A 245 -9.36 27.66 -19.46
C GLY A 245 -10.47 27.57 -18.41
N GLU A 246 -10.92 28.69 -17.90
CA GLU A 246 -11.97 28.79 -16.89
C GLU A 246 -13.32 28.17 -17.30
N ALA A 247 -13.56 28.00 -18.63
CA ALA A 247 -14.78 27.39 -19.15
C ALA A 247 -14.76 25.86 -19.17
N SER A 248 -13.63 25.21 -18.83
CA SER A 248 -13.51 23.77 -18.75
C SER A 248 -14.37 23.21 -17.64
N SER A 249 -15.10 22.12 -17.91
CA SER A 249 -15.84 21.34 -16.91
C SER A 249 -14.92 20.54 -15.98
N TYR A 250 -13.64 20.40 -16.31
CA TYR A 250 -12.63 19.67 -15.55
C TYR A 250 -11.70 20.57 -14.74
N ARG A 251 -11.88 21.91 -14.75
CA ARG A 251 -11.02 22.83 -14.02
C ARG A 251 -10.85 22.48 -12.54
N ASP A 252 -11.92 22.03 -11.91
CA ASP A 252 -11.95 21.68 -10.50
C ASP A 252 -11.37 20.27 -10.21
N TRP A 253 -10.83 19.59 -11.23
CA TRP A 253 -10.12 18.31 -11.10
C TRP A 253 -8.67 18.46 -10.70
N PHE A 254 -8.13 19.69 -10.77
CA PHE A 254 -6.71 19.98 -10.58
C PHE A 254 -6.50 21.09 -9.56
N TYR A 255 -5.36 21.01 -8.85
CA TYR A 255 -4.98 22.02 -7.87
C TYR A 255 -4.22 23.20 -8.50
N GLY A 256 -4.42 24.40 -7.90
CA GLY A 256 -3.56 25.56 -8.07
C GLY A 256 -3.55 26.18 -9.47
N LEU A 257 -4.58 25.91 -10.30
CA LEU A 257 -4.63 26.42 -11.67
C LEU A 257 -4.65 27.95 -11.70
N LYS A 258 -3.78 28.53 -12.53
CA LYS A 258 -3.88 29.92 -13.02
C LYS A 258 -4.13 29.91 -14.52
N PHE A 259 -4.95 30.83 -14.97
CA PHE A 259 -5.34 30.87 -16.37
C PHE A 259 -4.71 32.07 -17.12
N PRO A 260 -4.25 31.90 -18.38
CA PRO A 260 -4.24 30.63 -19.11
C PRO A 260 -3.25 29.61 -18.51
N VAL A 261 -3.59 28.34 -18.53
CA VAL A 261 -2.67 27.26 -18.10
C VAL A 261 -1.59 27.12 -19.16
N VAL A 262 -0.32 27.31 -18.73
CA VAL A 262 0.84 27.26 -19.63
C VAL A 262 1.91 26.36 -19.01
N CYS A 263 2.43 25.42 -19.81
CA CYS A 263 3.62 24.67 -19.44
C CYS A 263 4.85 25.58 -19.60
N PRO A 264 5.69 25.77 -18.58
CA PRO A 264 6.93 26.53 -18.72
C PRO A 264 7.84 25.92 -19.79
N ASP A 265 8.51 26.78 -20.58
CA ASP A 265 9.48 26.32 -21.58
C ASP A 265 10.75 25.77 -20.93
N ASP A 266 11.24 26.43 -19.87
CA ASP A 266 12.39 25.97 -19.12
C ASP A 266 11.94 24.92 -18.08
N PRO A 267 12.56 23.73 -18.08
CA PRO A 267 12.28 22.69 -17.07
C PRO A 267 12.56 23.09 -15.63
N GLU A 268 13.42 24.07 -15.41
CA GLU A 268 13.75 24.59 -14.07
C GLU A 268 12.70 25.60 -13.56
N ASP A 269 11.83 26.10 -14.44
CA ASP A 269 10.76 27.01 -14.08
C ASP A 269 9.59 26.26 -13.43
N TYR A 270 9.11 26.77 -12.29
CA TYR A 270 7.96 26.20 -11.61
C TYR A 270 6.65 26.55 -12.35
N PRO A 271 5.80 25.55 -12.68
CA PRO A 271 4.54 25.82 -13.35
C PRO A 271 3.55 26.55 -12.42
N GLU A 272 2.63 27.31 -13.03
CA GLU A 272 1.55 28.00 -12.31
C GLU A 272 0.32 27.09 -12.07
N TYR A 273 0.57 25.81 -11.80
CA TYR A 273 -0.37 24.77 -11.33
C TYR A 273 0.37 23.78 -10.44
N GLU A 274 -0.35 23.13 -9.55
CA GLU A 274 0.27 22.08 -8.73
C GLU A 274 0.63 20.86 -9.59
N CYS A 275 1.81 20.28 -9.33
CA CYS A 275 2.31 19.11 -10.03
C CYS A 275 3.05 18.18 -9.06
N PHE A 276 3.25 16.93 -9.45
CA PHE A 276 4.02 15.98 -8.68
C PHE A 276 5.52 16.34 -8.74
N ALA A 277 6.17 16.47 -7.57
CA ALA A 277 7.62 16.65 -7.41
C ALA A 277 8.22 17.77 -8.30
N TYR A 278 7.46 18.83 -8.58
CA TYR A 278 7.83 19.93 -9.48
C TYR A 278 7.90 19.54 -10.97
N GLU A 279 7.45 18.32 -11.33
CA GLU A 279 7.45 17.85 -12.72
C GLU A 279 6.26 18.44 -13.48
N ARG A 280 6.55 19.45 -14.31
CA ARG A 280 5.55 20.22 -15.06
C ARG A 280 4.64 19.36 -15.97
N MET A 281 5.11 18.19 -16.40
CA MET A 281 4.33 17.27 -17.23
C MET A 281 3.40 16.35 -16.43
N MET A 282 3.37 16.50 -15.07
CA MET A 282 2.57 15.66 -14.17
C MET A 282 1.63 16.50 -13.29
N PRO A 283 0.58 17.12 -13.86
CA PRO A 283 -0.38 17.94 -13.10
C PRO A 283 -1.08 17.12 -12.02
N LYS A 284 -1.18 17.73 -10.82
CA LYS A 284 -1.75 17.10 -9.62
C LYS A 284 -3.27 17.12 -9.66
N LEU A 285 -3.86 15.95 -9.44
CA LEU A 285 -5.31 15.76 -9.36
C LEU A 285 -5.86 16.16 -7.98
N ASP A 286 -7.00 16.83 -7.96
CA ASP A 286 -7.79 17.02 -6.74
C ASP A 286 -8.56 15.75 -6.39
N THR A 287 -7.92 14.87 -5.66
CA THR A 287 -8.49 13.58 -5.23
C THR A 287 -9.59 13.73 -4.17
N ALA A 288 -9.75 14.91 -3.56
CA ALA A 288 -10.89 15.23 -2.70
C ALA A 288 -12.15 15.54 -3.51
N ASN A 289 -12.00 15.92 -4.80
CA ASN A 289 -13.12 16.18 -5.70
C ASN A 289 -13.97 14.91 -5.95
N PRO A 290 -15.30 14.96 -5.74
CA PRO A 290 -16.16 13.79 -5.93
C PRO A 290 -16.15 13.21 -7.35
N ALA A 291 -16.02 14.04 -8.39
CA ALA A 291 -16.00 13.60 -9.79
C ALA A 291 -14.68 12.89 -10.14
N VAL A 292 -13.54 13.40 -9.66
CA VAL A 292 -12.23 12.73 -9.74
C VAL A 292 -12.28 11.38 -9.05
N ARG A 293 -12.79 11.35 -7.83
CA ARG A 293 -12.93 10.13 -7.04
C ARG A 293 -13.79 9.07 -7.73
N GLU A 294 -14.95 9.46 -8.29
CA GLU A 294 -15.81 8.52 -9.01
C GLU A 294 -15.16 7.98 -10.27
N TYR A 295 -14.48 8.83 -11.05
CA TYR A 295 -13.72 8.41 -12.23
C TYR A 295 -12.70 7.32 -11.89
N PHE A 296 -11.89 7.53 -10.85
CA PHE A 296 -10.89 6.54 -10.46
C PHE A 296 -11.47 5.33 -9.74
N CYS A 297 -12.60 5.45 -9.05
CA CYS A 297 -13.35 4.28 -8.57
C CYS A 297 -13.81 3.40 -9.75
N GLU A 298 -14.24 4.00 -10.86
CA GLU A 298 -14.60 3.24 -12.06
C GLU A 298 -13.37 2.59 -12.72
N VAL A 299 -12.24 3.29 -12.79
CA VAL A 299 -10.95 2.67 -13.21
C VAL A 299 -10.64 1.44 -12.35
N GLY A 300 -10.77 1.58 -11.03
CA GLY A 300 -10.52 0.47 -10.09
C GLY A 300 -11.42 -0.73 -10.35
N ARG A 301 -12.72 -0.51 -10.53
CA ARG A 301 -13.71 -1.55 -10.85
C ARG A 301 -13.43 -2.21 -12.19
N TYR A 302 -13.10 -1.40 -13.21
CA TYR A 302 -12.89 -1.86 -14.58
C TYR A 302 -11.82 -2.95 -14.65
N TRP A 303 -10.65 -2.71 -14.08
CA TRP A 303 -9.52 -3.65 -14.15
C TRP A 303 -9.76 -4.92 -13.31
N VAL A 304 -10.36 -4.79 -12.13
CA VAL A 304 -10.71 -5.96 -11.31
C VAL A 304 -11.76 -6.83 -12.02
N LYS A 305 -12.82 -6.21 -12.53
CA LYS A 305 -13.95 -6.93 -13.14
C LYS A 305 -13.61 -7.56 -14.47
N ASN A 306 -12.92 -6.81 -15.36
CA ASN A 306 -12.72 -7.24 -16.74
C ASN A 306 -11.42 -8.02 -16.94
N PHE A 307 -10.38 -7.72 -16.16
CA PHE A 307 -9.05 -8.34 -16.30
C PHE A 307 -8.69 -9.28 -15.16
N HIS A 308 -9.49 -9.32 -14.09
CA HIS A 308 -9.29 -10.20 -12.94
C HIS A 308 -7.92 -10.01 -12.25
N ILE A 309 -7.43 -8.78 -12.18
CA ILE A 309 -6.25 -8.47 -11.38
C ILE A 309 -6.53 -8.73 -9.90
N ASP A 310 -5.52 -9.12 -9.12
CA ASP A 310 -5.67 -9.46 -7.70
C ASP A 310 -5.56 -8.25 -6.78
N GLY A 311 -5.09 -7.12 -7.29
CA GLY A 311 -5.03 -5.88 -6.53
C GLY A 311 -4.25 -4.76 -7.20
N TRP A 312 -4.10 -3.69 -6.44
CA TRP A 312 -3.44 -2.45 -6.83
C TRP A 312 -2.25 -2.15 -5.93
N ARG A 313 -1.15 -1.71 -6.52
CA ARG A 313 -0.14 -0.95 -5.80
C ARG A 313 -0.46 0.52 -5.99
N LEU A 314 -0.51 1.29 -4.92
CA LEU A 314 -0.97 2.66 -4.94
C LEU A 314 0.24 3.61 -4.87
N ASP A 315 0.48 4.30 -5.98
CA ASP A 315 1.58 5.25 -6.10
C ASP A 315 1.30 6.53 -5.30
N VAL A 316 2.34 7.09 -4.66
CA VAL A 316 2.26 8.35 -3.89
C VAL A 316 1.04 8.41 -2.95
N ALA A 317 0.72 7.29 -2.31
CA ALA A 317 -0.52 7.13 -1.54
C ALA A 317 -0.68 8.14 -0.39
N SER A 318 0.43 8.67 0.12
CA SER A 318 0.46 9.67 1.20
C SER A 318 -0.01 11.07 0.78
N GLU A 319 -0.04 11.37 -0.51
CA GLU A 319 -0.47 12.66 -1.05
C GLU A 319 -1.91 12.65 -1.59
N VAL A 320 -2.56 11.51 -1.57
CA VAL A 320 -3.95 11.32 -2.01
C VAL A 320 -4.88 11.42 -0.82
N ASP A 321 -6.05 12.01 -1.01
CA ASP A 321 -7.06 12.23 0.03
C ASP A 321 -7.53 10.91 0.68
N ASP A 322 -7.65 10.88 2.02
CA ASP A 322 -8.11 9.70 2.76
C ASP A 322 -9.53 9.25 2.36
N GLY A 323 -10.40 10.19 2.03
CA GLY A 323 -11.77 9.92 1.56
C GLY A 323 -11.77 9.23 0.20
N PHE A 324 -10.80 9.59 -0.66
CA PHE A 324 -10.56 8.90 -1.92
C PHE A 324 -10.21 7.42 -1.67
N TRP A 325 -9.23 7.14 -0.81
CA TRP A 325 -8.81 5.75 -0.54
C TRP A 325 -9.93 4.90 0.06
N ARG A 326 -10.75 5.47 0.93
CA ARG A 326 -11.92 4.76 1.49
C ARG A 326 -12.94 4.41 0.41
N ALA A 327 -13.22 5.35 -0.49
CA ALA A 327 -14.15 5.13 -1.61
C ALA A 327 -13.60 4.13 -2.62
N PHE A 328 -12.33 4.28 -3.02
CA PHE A 328 -11.65 3.38 -3.94
C PHE A 328 -11.62 1.95 -3.39
N ARG A 329 -11.18 1.78 -2.12
CA ARG A 329 -11.20 0.47 -1.47
C ARG A 329 -12.58 -0.17 -1.46
N LYS A 330 -13.61 0.61 -1.16
CA LYS A 330 -15.00 0.14 -1.20
C LYS A 330 -15.37 -0.31 -2.60
N ALA A 331 -15.12 0.52 -3.62
CA ALA A 331 -15.44 0.25 -5.01
C ALA A 331 -14.83 -1.07 -5.53
N VAL A 332 -13.53 -1.33 -5.22
CA VAL A 332 -12.84 -2.54 -5.69
C VAL A 332 -13.14 -3.79 -4.85
N LYS A 333 -13.67 -3.63 -3.61
CA LYS A 333 -14.02 -4.76 -2.73
C LYS A 333 -15.47 -5.21 -2.87
N GLU A 334 -16.31 -4.44 -3.58
CA GLU A 334 -17.71 -4.79 -3.84
C GLU A 334 -17.87 -5.68 -5.10
N ILE A 335 -16.80 -5.93 -5.86
CA ILE A 335 -16.73 -6.83 -7.01
C ILE A 335 -16.28 -8.22 -6.55
#